data_9f2bbe83b0cbe6aa2989ec7edfa02c0c
#
_entry.id   9f2bbe83b0cbe6aa2989ec7edfa02c0c
#
_cell.length_a   1.000
_cell.length_b   1.000
_cell.length_c   1.000
_cell.angle_alpha   90.00
_cell.angle_beta   90.00
_cell.angle_gamma   90.00
#
_symmetry.space_group_name_H-M   'P 1'
#
loop_
_entity.id
_entity.type
_entity.pdbx_description
1 polymer ?
#
loop_
_entity_poly.entity_id
_entity_poly.type
_entity_poly.pdbx_seq_one_letter_code
_entity_poly.pdbx_strand_id
1 'polypeptide(L)'
;MSLYKPAALAVLLLSGTLVSVAAQTPLPDAIAAPGEATILTLHAEGAQVYDCKAGSDGKPAWAFREPIATLMAEGKTVGRHYAGPNWEYSDGSAVVGKAAGNAPGTTANDIPWLKLTVVSQRGNGVLTGVTTVQRINTQGGKLEGACEKPGATRSAPYSADYVFLRKG
;
A
#
# COMPACT_ATOMS: atom_id res chain seq x y z
N MET A 1 41.11 -60.50 34.69
CA MET A 1 40.45 -60.20 33.40
C MET A 1 39.60 -58.94 33.62
N SER A 2 40.11 -57.80 33.14
CA SER A 2 39.47 -56.49 33.32
C SER A 2 38.84 -56.08 31.98
N LEU A 3 37.51 -55.92 31.95
CA LEU A 3 36.76 -55.55 30.77
C LEU A 3 36.62 -54.04 30.73
N TYR A 4 37.32 -53.38 29.81
CA TYR A 4 37.14 -51.96 29.47
C TYR A 4 35.91 -51.81 28.55
N LYS A 5 34.92 -51.05 29.01
CA LYS A 5 33.80 -50.56 28.16
C LYS A 5 34.21 -49.26 27.49
N PRO A 6 34.06 -49.11 26.17
CA PRO A 6 34.24 -47.79 25.51
C PRO A 6 33.02 -46.92 25.76
N ALA A 7 33.27 -45.69 26.22
CA ALA A 7 32.28 -44.63 26.28
C ALA A 7 32.09 -43.98 24.88
N ALA A 8 30.92 -44.07 24.31
CA ALA A 8 30.56 -43.43 23.08
C ALA A 8 30.26 -41.93 23.35
N LEU A 9 31.08 -41.07 22.78
CA LEU A 9 30.90 -39.61 22.82
C LEU A 9 29.90 -39.20 21.71
N ALA A 10 28.68 -38.84 22.09
CA ALA A 10 27.66 -38.31 21.17
C ALA A 10 27.95 -36.83 20.90
N VAL A 11 28.41 -36.52 19.69
CA VAL A 11 28.55 -35.13 19.22
C VAL A 11 27.19 -34.63 18.75
N LEU A 12 26.62 -33.72 19.50
CA LEU A 12 25.35 -33.02 19.15
C LEU A 12 25.72 -31.89 18.13
N LEU A 13 25.41 -32.11 16.85
CA LEU A 13 25.49 -31.06 15.83
C LEU A 13 24.29 -30.12 15.97
N LEU A 14 24.50 -28.92 16.52
CA LEU A 14 23.52 -27.83 16.48
C LEU A 14 23.49 -27.24 15.06
N SER A 15 22.48 -27.62 14.30
CA SER A 15 22.18 -26.98 13.00
C SER A 15 21.54 -25.62 13.23
N GLY A 16 22.32 -24.56 13.24
CA GLY A 16 21.81 -23.18 13.28
C GLY A 16 21.17 -22.82 11.93
N THR A 17 19.87 -22.63 11.90
CA THR A 17 19.18 -22.05 10.73
C THR A 17 19.48 -20.55 10.66
N LEU A 18 20.23 -20.14 9.65
CA LEU A 18 20.42 -18.72 9.33
C LEU A 18 19.10 -18.17 8.76
N VAL A 19 18.39 -17.38 9.57
CA VAL A 19 17.25 -16.59 9.08
C VAL A 19 17.83 -15.42 8.29
N SER A 20 17.72 -15.48 6.95
CA SER A 20 18.04 -14.36 6.07
C SER A 20 17.00 -13.26 6.30
N VAL A 21 17.35 -12.19 6.99
CA VAL A 21 16.58 -10.95 7.02
C VAL A 21 16.77 -10.29 5.65
N ALA A 22 15.76 -10.36 4.79
CA ALA A 22 15.75 -9.61 3.56
C ALA A 22 15.83 -8.11 3.90
N ALA A 23 16.90 -7.44 3.45
CA ALA A 23 17.02 -5.99 3.60
C ALA A 23 15.89 -5.33 2.80
N GLN A 24 14.98 -4.64 3.48
CA GLN A 24 13.95 -3.85 2.81
C GLN A 24 14.64 -2.70 2.07
N THR A 25 14.36 -2.57 0.78
CA THR A 25 14.82 -1.41 0.00
C THR A 25 14.31 -0.14 0.64
N PRO A 26 15.17 0.85 0.96
CA PRO A 26 14.72 2.11 1.53
C PRO A 26 13.67 2.77 0.63
N LEU A 27 12.63 3.35 1.24
CA LEU A 27 11.65 4.12 0.49
C LEU A 27 12.30 5.37 -0.11
N PRO A 28 11.91 5.81 -1.31
CA PRO A 28 12.36 7.08 -1.87
C PRO A 28 12.07 8.25 -0.91
N ASP A 29 13.01 9.19 -0.78
CA ASP A 29 12.90 10.33 0.14
C ASP A 29 11.61 11.14 -0.05
N ALA A 30 11.14 11.27 -1.30
CA ALA A 30 9.90 11.99 -1.63
C ALA A 30 8.66 11.43 -0.91
N ILE A 31 8.66 10.15 -0.54
CA ILE A 31 7.55 9.49 0.14
C ILE A 31 7.91 8.99 1.54
N ALA A 32 9.15 9.20 1.99
CA ALA A 32 9.57 8.86 3.34
C ALA A 32 8.81 9.70 4.40
N ALA A 33 8.61 9.10 5.57
CA ALA A 33 7.97 9.74 6.73
C ALA A 33 8.87 9.56 7.97
N PRO A 34 10.03 10.25 8.02
CA PRO A 34 10.97 10.09 9.12
C PRO A 34 10.33 10.54 10.44
N GLY A 35 10.59 9.79 11.51
CA GLY A 35 10.06 10.08 12.84
C GLY A 35 8.59 9.68 13.05
N GLU A 36 7.97 9.03 12.08
CA GLU A 36 6.63 8.46 12.23
C GLU A 36 6.70 6.95 12.42
N ALA A 37 5.87 6.41 13.30
CA ALA A 37 5.77 4.97 13.56
C ALA A 37 4.63 4.36 12.73
N THR A 38 4.87 3.19 12.14
CA THR A 38 3.84 2.41 11.46
C THR A 38 2.83 1.86 12.48
N ILE A 39 1.56 2.16 12.25
CA ILE A 39 0.44 1.64 13.04
C ILE A 39 -0.09 0.34 12.41
N LEU A 40 -0.24 0.35 11.07
CA LEU A 40 -0.93 -0.67 10.32
C LEU A 40 -0.47 -0.66 8.87
N THR A 41 -0.40 -1.83 8.27
CA THR A 41 -0.27 -1.98 6.81
C THR A 41 -1.43 -2.83 6.30
N LEU A 42 -2.12 -2.34 5.26
CA LEU A 42 -3.23 -3.03 4.62
C LEU A 42 -2.92 -3.25 3.14
N HIS A 43 -3.18 -4.45 2.66
CA HIS A 43 -3.18 -4.72 1.23
C HIS A 43 -4.49 -4.24 0.60
N ALA A 44 -4.42 -3.66 -0.58
CA ALA A 44 -5.58 -3.18 -1.31
C ALA A 44 -5.67 -3.86 -2.67
N GLU A 45 -6.87 -4.32 -3.01
CA GLU A 45 -7.21 -4.81 -4.35
C GLU A 45 -8.45 -4.10 -4.87
N GLY A 46 -8.40 -3.64 -6.13
CA GLY A 46 -9.51 -2.91 -6.72
C GLY A 46 -9.19 -2.31 -8.07
N ALA A 47 -9.70 -1.11 -8.33
CA ALA A 47 -9.49 -0.40 -9.57
C ALA A 47 -9.33 1.10 -9.38
N GLN A 48 -8.53 1.70 -10.27
CA GLN A 48 -8.56 3.13 -10.51
C GLN A 48 -9.61 3.39 -11.59
N VAL A 49 -10.57 4.26 -11.31
CA VAL A 49 -11.67 4.59 -12.25
C VAL A 49 -11.34 5.88 -12.97
N TYR A 50 -11.52 5.87 -14.28
CA TYR A 50 -11.24 6.98 -15.17
C TYR A 50 -12.48 7.34 -15.98
N ASP A 51 -12.66 8.63 -16.23
CA ASP A 51 -13.66 9.14 -17.16
C ASP A 51 -12.98 9.68 -18.42
N CYS A 52 -13.60 9.46 -19.58
CA CYS A 52 -13.21 10.10 -20.83
C CYS A 52 -13.74 11.54 -20.85
N LYS A 53 -12.85 12.50 -20.69
CA LYS A 53 -13.15 13.94 -20.64
C LYS A 53 -12.31 14.71 -21.66
N ALA A 54 -12.79 15.90 -22.05
CA ALA A 54 -11.95 16.82 -22.82
C ALA A 54 -10.71 17.21 -22.01
N GLY A 55 -9.53 17.00 -22.57
CA GLY A 55 -8.26 17.48 -22.04
C GLY A 55 -8.10 18.99 -22.20
N SER A 56 -6.98 19.54 -21.73
CA SER A 56 -6.66 20.97 -21.85
C SER A 56 -6.53 21.45 -23.30
N ASP A 57 -6.23 20.55 -24.24
CA ASP A 57 -6.15 20.78 -25.68
C ASP A 57 -7.49 20.54 -26.40
N GLY A 58 -8.57 20.27 -25.66
CA GLY A 58 -9.90 19.99 -26.17
C GLY A 58 -10.08 18.56 -26.71
N LYS A 59 -9.04 17.73 -26.73
CA LYS A 59 -9.13 16.35 -27.20
C LYS A 59 -9.58 15.42 -26.06
N PRO A 60 -10.42 14.40 -26.35
CA PRO A 60 -10.84 13.45 -25.34
C PRO A 60 -9.64 12.62 -24.83
N ALA A 61 -9.48 12.56 -23.49
CA ALA A 61 -8.45 11.80 -22.82
C ALA A 61 -8.98 11.17 -21.52
N TRP A 62 -8.35 10.08 -21.08
CA TRP A 62 -8.67 9.46 -19.81
C TRP A 62 -8.21 10.34 -18.66
N ALA A 63 -9.14 10.73 -17.81
CA ALA A 63 -8.91 11.50 -16.60
C ALA A 63 -9.25 10.66 -15.37
N PHE A 64 -8.32 10.57 -14.42
CA PHE A 64 -8.57 9.87 -13.16
C PHE A 64 -9.76 10.49 -12.42
N ARG A 65 -10.67 9.64 -11.93
CA ARG A 65 -11.84 10.04 -11.15
C ARG A 65 -11.70 9.67 -9.68
N GLU A 66 -11.51 8.37 -9.40
CA GLU A 66 -11.50 7.84 -8.04
C GLU A 66 -10.88 6.45 -7.95
N PRO A 67 -10.33 6.05 -6.80
CA PRO A 67 -10.05 4.66 -6.49
C PRO A 67 -11.33 3.98 -5.97
N ILE A 68 -11.45 2.69 -6.20
CA ILE A 68 -12.41 1.79 -5.54
C ILE A 68 -11.65 0.52 -5.19
N ALA A 69 -11.40 0.27 -3.91
CA ALA A 69 -10.65 -0.91 -3.49
C ALA A 69 -11.13 -1.47 -2.14
N THR A 70 -11.00 -2.76 -1.99
CA THR A 70 -11.11 -3.49 -0.73
C THR A 70 -9.78 -3.42 0.00
N LEU A 71 -9.81 -3.16 1.30
CA LEU A 71 -8.65 -3.22 2.18
C LEU A 71 -8.64 -4.55 2.92
N MET A 72 -7.49 -5.21 2.93
CA MET A 72 -7.33 -6.55 3.48
C MET A 72 -6.18 -6.61 4.48
N ALA A 73 -6.38 -7.41 5.53
CA ALA A 73 -5.36 -7.85 6.48
C ALA A 73 -5.46 -9.36 6.64
N GLU A 74 -4.35 -10.09 6.56
CA GLU A 74 -4.30 -11.55 6.73
C GLU A 74 -5.34 -12.29 5.84
N GLY A 75 -5.53 -11.83 4.60
CA GLY A 75 -6.47 -12.41 3.64
C GLY A 75 -7.95 -12.12 3.93
N LYS A 76 -8.29 -11.29 4.91
CA LYS A 76 -9.66 -10.91 5.25
C LYS A 76 -9.93 -9.47 4.88
N THR A 77 -11.13 -9.19 4.37
CA THR A 77 -11.63 -7.82 4.18
C THR A 77 -11.79 -7.12 5.52
N VAL A 78 -11.10 -6.00 5.70
CA VAL A 78 -11.14 -5.19 6.92
C VAL A 78 -11.52 -3.73 6.68
N GLY A 79 -11.76 -3.34 5.42
CA GLY A 79 -12.13 -1.97 5.12
C GLY A 79 -12.24 -1.70 3.62
N ARG A 80 -12.32 -0.43 3.28
CA ARG A 80 -12.45 0.05 1.89
C ARG A 80 -11.69 1.35 1.64
N HIS A 81 -11.27 1.55 0.39
CA HIS A 81 -10.65 2.77 -0.10
C HIS A 81 -11.47 3.33 -1.27
N TYR A 82 -11.80 4.62 -1.22
CA TYR A 82 -12.70 5.26 -2.18
C TYR A 82 -12.39 6.76 -2.33
N ALA A 83 -13.19 7.45 -3.15
CA ALA A 83 -13.01 8.86 -3.48
C ALA A 83 -12.78 9.76 -2.27
N GLY A 84 -11.84 10.72 -2.43
CA GLY A 84 -11.56 11.74 -1.42
C GLY A 84 -10.09 12.06 -1.15
N PRO A 85 -9.09 11.16 -1.28
CA PRO A 85 -9.08 9.70 -1.06
C PRO A 85 -9.37 9.35 0.40
N ASN A 86 -10.29 8.42 0.62
CA ASN A 86 -10.71 7.94 1.93
C ASN A 86 -10.24 6.51 2.17
N TRP A 87 -9.78 6.21 3.37
CA TRP A 87 -9.61 4.86 3.91
C TRP A 87 -10.52 4.71 5.11
N GLU A 88 -11.37 3.70 5.09
CA GLU A 88 -12.32 3.39 6.15
C GLU A 88 -12.11 1.96 6.60
N TYR A 89 -11.89 1.78 7.90
CA TYR A 89 -11.73 0.47 8.52
C TYR A 89 -13.08 -0.03 9.04
N SER A 90 -13.22 -1.35 9.21
CA SER A 90 -14.47 -2.01 9.63
C SER A 90 -14.95 -1.64 11.03
N ASP A 91 -14.10 -1.04 11.86
CA ASP A 91 -14.46 -0.50 13.18
C ASP A 91 -15.11 0.90 13.10
N GLY A 92 -15.31 1.46 11.89
CA GLY A 92 -15.89 2.76 11.65
C GLY A 92 -14.90 3.93 11.68
N SER A 93 -13.64 3.69 12.03
CA SER A 93 -12.60 4.73 11.92
C SER A 93 -12.23 4.97 10.47
N ALA A 94 -11.99 6.23 10.11
CA ALA A 94 -11.61 6.59 8.76
C ALA A 94 -10.71 7.82 8.72
N VAL A 95 -9.90 7.89 7.66
CA VAL A 95 -9.03 9.04 7.38
C VAL A 95 -9.18 9.49 5.93
N VAL A 96 -9.02 10.80 5.71
CA VAL A 96 -8.94 11.42 4.38
C VAL A 96 -7.54 11.95 4.19
N GLY A 97 -6.90 11.62 3.08
CA GLY A 97 -5.55 12.06 2.75
C GLY A 97 -5.52 13.17 1.70
N LYS A 98 -4.41 13.90 1.68
CA LYS A 98 -4.01 14.83 0.62
C LYS A 98 -2.59 14.49 0.17
N ALA A 99 -2.38 14.34 -1.14
CA ALA A 99 -1.06 14.03 -1.70
C ALA A 99 -0.02 15.08 -1.26
N ALA A 100 1.12 14.61 -0.75
CA ALA A 100 2.22 15.42 -0.24
C ALA A 100 3.58 15.03 -0.86
N GLY A 101 3.67 13.88 -1.53
CA GLY A 101 4.86 13.43 -2.24
C GLY A 101 4.54 12.21 -3.10
N ASN A 102 5.36 11.98 -4.12
CA ASN A 102 5.21 10.82 -5.00
C ASN A 102 6.57 10.29 -5.45
N ALA A 103 6.58 9.02 -5.85
CA ALA A 103 7.69 8.36 -6.53
C ALA A 103 7.11 7.45 -7.64
N PRO A 104 7.86 7.15 -8.70
CA PRO A 104 7.39 6.25 -9.74
C PRO A 104 6.99 4.87 -9.18
N GLY A 105 6.02 4.21 -9.81
CA GLY A 105 5.79 2.79 -9.64
C GLY A 105 6.94 1.96 -10.21
N THR A 106 6.94 0.66 -9.95
CA THR A 106 8.00 -0.25 -10.39
C THR A 106 8.05 -0.39 -11.91
N THR A 107 6.88 -0.35 -12.56
CA THR A 107 6.75 -0.40 -14.02
C THR A 107 5.99 0.80 -14.57
N ALA A 108 6.05 1.00 -15.88
CA ALA A 108 5.32 2.08 -16.56
C ALA A 108 3.79 1.94 -16.45
N ASN A 109 3.27 0.75 -16.13
CA ASN A 109 1.84 0.47 -15.99
C ASN A 109 1.31 0.69 -14.57
N ASP A 110 2.22 0.93 -13.62
CA ASP A 110 1.85 1.07 -12.22
C ASP A 110 1.55 2.52 -11.88
N ILE A 111 0.50 2.72 -11.07
CA ILE A 111 0.25 4.04 -10.49
C ILE A 111 1.40 4.43 -9.55
N PRO A 112 1.73 5.73 -9.41
CA PRO A 112 2.83 6.17 -8.57
C PRO A 112 2.69 5.74 -7.12
N TRP A 113 3.80 5.52 -6.44
CA TRP A 113 3.84 5.49 -4.99
C TRP A 113 3.56 6.88 -4.45
N LEU A 114 2.88 6.98 -3.31
CA LEU A 114 2.48 8.26 -2.74
C LEU A 114 2.78 8.35 -1.24
N LYS A 115 3.07 9.55 -0.79
CA LYS A 115 2.86 9.99 0.59
C LYS A 115 1.68 10.93 0.62
N LEU A 116 0.75 10.70 1.56
CA LEU A 116 -0.41 11.55 1.78
C LEU A 116 -0.44 12.01 3.24
N THR A 117 -0.65 13.31 3.45
CA THR A 117 -0.92 13.84 4.79
C THR A 117 -2.40 13.65 5.10
N VAL A 118 -2.72 13.18 6.29
CA VAL A 118 -4.12 13.09 6.75
C VAL A 118 -4.64 14.48 7.05
N VAL A 119 -5.76 14.84 6.42
CA VAL A 119 -6.39 16.17 6.54
C VAL A 119 -7.73 16.12 7.28
N SER A 120 -8.32 14.94 7.44
CA SER A 120 -9.55 14.73 8.18
C SER A 120 -9.61 13.30 8.73
N GLN A 121 -10.24 13.16 9.88
CA GLN A 121 -10.48 11.87 10.55
C GLN A 121 -11.92 11.81 11.04
N ARG A 122 -12.49 10.61 11.13
CA ARG A 122 -13.78 10.35 11.78
C ARG A 122 -13.77 8.98 12.45
N GLY A 123 -14.68 8.80 13.41
CA GLY A 123 -14.79 7.58 14.20
C GLY A 123 -13.62 7.39 15.16
N ASN A 124 -13.74 6.40 16.02
CA ASN A 124 -12.70 5.96 16.96
C ASN A 124 -12.37 4.50 16.62
N GLY A 125 -11.09 4.18 16.46
CA GLY A 125 -10.65 2.84 16.13
C GLY A 125 -9.17 2.81 15.70
N VAL A 126 -8.81 1.82 14.92
CA VAL A 126 -7.41 1.55 14.56
C VAL A 126 -6.75 2.71 13.77
N LEU A 127 -7.54 3.48 13.00
CA LEU A 127 -7.03 4.63 12.24
C LEU A 127 -6.99 5.93 13.04
N THR A 128 -7.37 5.92 14.32
CA THR A 128 -7.33 7.13 15.17
C THR A 128 -5.89 7.61 15.34
N GLY A 129 -5.66 8.92 15.12
CA GLY A 129 -4.36 9.55 15.26
C GLY A 129 -3.37 9.26 14.14
N VAL A 130 -3.77 8.62 13.05
CA VAL A 130 -2.94 8.48 11.84
C VAL A 130 -2.69 9.87 11.25
N THR A 131 -1.43 10.19 10.97
CA THR A 131 -0.99 11.49 10.41
C THR A 131 -0.58 11.38 8.95
N THR A 132 -0.10 10.21 8.54
CA THR A 132 0.41 9.97 7.18
C THR A 132 -0.09 8.63 6.67
N VAL A 133 -0.43 8.57 5.38
CA VAL A 133 -0.68 7.33 4.65
C VAL A 133 0.34 7.25 3.51
N GLN A 134 1.02 6.11 3.37
CA GLN A 134 1.83 5.82 2.20
C GLN A 134 1.13 4.78 1.34
N ARG A 135 1.15 4.97 0.01
CA ARG A 135 0.80 3.96 -0.99
C ARG A 135 2.08 3.48 -1.63
N ILE A 136 2.40 2.22 -1.46
CA ILE A 136 3.62 1.57 -1.96
C ILE A 136 3.29 0.24 -2.65
N ASN A 137 4.28 -0.39 -3.27
CA ASN A 137 4.15 -1.70 -3.91
C ASN A 137 2.98 -1.78 -4.90
N THR A 138 2.75 -0.69 -5.63
CA THR A 138 1.65 -0.60 -6.60
C THR A 138 1.89 -1.53 -7.78
N GLN A 139 0.81 -2.17 -8.23
CA GLN A 139 0.77 -2.97 -9.46
C GLN A 139 -0.42 -2.55 -10.29
N GLY A 140 -0.20 -2.16 -11.53
CA GLY A 140 -1.24 -1.72 -12.45
C GLY A 140 -1.90 -0.40 -12.08
N GLY A 141 -3.15 -0.23 -12.49
CA GLY A 141 -4.00 0.93 -12.18
C GLY A 141 -3.80 2.13 -13.09
N LYS A 142 -2.74 2.18 -13.89
CA LYS A 142 -2.47 3.33 -14.76
C LYS A 142 -3.24 3.23 -16.07
N LEU A 143 -3.93 4.31 -16.41
CA LEU A 143 -4.61 4.48 -17.69
C LEU A 143 -4.39 5.92 -18.16
N GLU A 144 -3.77 6.08 -19.31
CA GLU A 144 -3.41 7.35 -19.92
C GLU A 144 -3.74 7.37 -21.42
N GLY A 145 -3.69 8.55 -22.03
CA GLY A 145 -3.85 8.73 -23.47
C GLY A 145 -5.26 9.06 -23.89
N ALA A 146 -5.47 9.06 -25.21
CA ALA A 146 -6.73 9.43 -25.84
C ALA A 146 -7.82 8.39 -25.54
N CYS A 147 -9.06 8.87 -25.49
CA CYS A 147 -10.26 8.04 -25.45
C CYS A 147 -11.21 8.43 -26.58
N GLU A 148 -12.04 7.49 -27.01
CA GLU A 148 -12.88 7.69 -28.21
C GLU A 148 -14.22 8.34 -27.93
N LYS A 149 -14.83 8.01 -26.76
CA LYS A 149 -16.20 8.40 -26.43
C LYS A 149 -16.23 9.27 -25.16
N PRO A 150 -16.38 10.61 -25.28
CA PRO A 150 -16.61 11.46 -24.12
C PRO A 150 -17.76 10.97 -23.24
N GLY A 151 -17.56 10.97 -21.92
CA GLY A 151 -18.52 10.43 -20.95
C GLY A 151 -18.40 8.92 -20.69
N ALA A 152 -17.57 8.19 -21.47
CA ALA A 152 -17.27 6.79 -21.14
C ALA A 152 -16.45 6.70 -19.85
N THR A 153 -16.68 5.64 -19.09
CA THR A 153 -15.92 5.30 -17.86
C THR A 153 -15.13 4.02 -18.07
N ARG A 154 -13.94 3.94 -17.50
CA ARG A 154 -13.09 2.75 -17.55
C ARG A 154 -12.45 2.49 -16.18
N SER A 155 -12.38 1.22 -15.80
CA SER A 155 -11.69 0.76 -14.59
C SER A 155 -10.39 0.09 -14.97
N ALA A 156 -9.29 0.51 -14.36
CA ALA A 156 -7.97 -0.11 -14.49
C ALA A 156 -7.66 -0.87 -13.19
N PRO A 157 -7.60 -2.20 -13.20
CA PRO A 157 -7.31 -3.00 -12.02
C PRO A 157 -5.96 -2.62 -11.40
N TYR A 158 -5.89 -2.56 -10.07
CA TYR A 158 -4.65 -2.32 -9.34
C TYR A 158 -4.64 -3.04 -8.00
N SER A 159 -3.42 -3.26 -7.50
CA SER A 159 -3.17 -3.54 -6.10
C SER A 159 -2.12 -2.59 -5.53
N ALA A 160 -2.09 -2.45 -4.21
CA ALA A 160 -1.12 -1.64 -3.48
C ALA A 160 -1.07 -2.04 -2.01
N ASP A 161 0.00 -1.65 -1.32
CA ASP A 161 0.03 -1.65 0.13
C ASP A 161 -0.15 -0.22 0.64
N TYR A 162 -1.06 -0.03 1.60
CA TYR A 162 -1.24 1.22 2.34
C TYR A 162 -0.66 1.09 3.74
N VAL A 163 0.37 1.89 4.01
CA VAL A 163 1.01 2.00 5.32
C VAL A 163 0.45 3.21 6.04
N PHE A 164 -0.14 3.00 7.20
CA PHE A 164 -0.69 4.05 8.05
C PHE A 164 0.30 4.36 9.16
N LEU A 165 0.70 5.63 9.28
CA LEU A 165 1.73 6.08 10.21
C LEU A 165 1.19 7.17 11.13
N ARG A 166 1.83 7.27 12.32
CA ARG A 166 1.53 8.28 13.32
C ARG A 166 2.83 8.94 13.76
N LYS A 167 2.80 10.25 13.95
CA LYS A 167 3.85 10.99 14.66
C LYS A 167 3.91 10.54 16.11
N GLY A 168 5.15 10.36 16.62
CA GLY A 168 5.39 10.10 18.02
C GLY A 168 5.05 11.31 18.92
#